data_7b4db074fd152ddcc462964621695131
#
_entry.id   7b4db074fd152ddcc462964621695131
#
_cell.length_a   1.000
_cell.length_b   1.000
_cell.length_c   1.000
_cell.angle_alpha   90.00
_cell.angle_beta   90.00
_cell.angle_gamma   90.00
#
_symmetry.space_group_name_H-M   'P 1'
#
loop_
_entity.id
_entity.type
_entity.pdbx_description
1 polymer ?
#
loop_
_entity_poly.entity_id
_entity_poly.type
_entity_poly.pdbx_seq_one_letter_code
_entity_poly.pdbx_strand_id
1 'polypeptide(L)'
;KTAYEITYGDWSSDVCSSDLCPLVTKVHVEVAKLAREGYEFIMIGHKGHPEVEGTMGQIDDGIHLVETVADVEMLQVADPTRLAYVTQTTLSVDDCQAVIEALRRRFPLIAEPKKQDICYATQNRQDAVKFMAPQCDLVLVIGSQSSSNSNRLREVAEKMGCEARLIGSAAQLDPSWVAGRQRIGVTAGASAPEVLVTEVVARLRELGAARVSTLPGVEEKVTFPLPRGLSAKSA
;
A
#
# COMPACT_ATOMS: atom_id res chain seq x y z
N LYS A 1 10.40 6.02 15.73
CA LYS A 1 8.96 6.24 15.48
C LYS A 1 8.27 4.90 15.59
N THR A 2 7.37 4.77 16.55
CA THR A 2 6.79 3.52 17.04
C THR A 2 5.86 2.93 15.99
N ALA A 3 6.15 1.69 15.56
CA ALA A 3 5.18 0.87 14.85
C ALA A 3 4.03 0.55 15.82
N TYR A 4 2.80 0.81 15.43
CA TYR A 4 1.64 0.43 16.22
C TYR A 4 1.31 -1.03 15.91
N GLU A 5 1.33 -1.85 16.95
CA GLU A 5 0.78 -3.19 16.93
C GLU A 5 -0.75 -3.07 16.93
N ILE A 6 -1.40 -3.44 15.82
CA ILE A 6 -2.86 -3.51 15.76
C ILE A 6 -3.26 -4.81 16.42
N THR A 7 -3.60 -4.74 17.71
CA THR A 7 -4.30 -5.85 18.38
C THR A 7 -5.76 -5.82 17.94
N TYR A 8 -6.27 -6.95 17.46
CA TYR A 8 -7.69 -7.16 17.21
C TYR A 8 -8.44 -7.05 18.54
N GLY A 9 -9.00 -5.90 18.82
CA GLY A 9 -9.91 -5.63 19.94
C GLY A 9 -11.33 -5.50 19.43
N ASP A 10 -12.27 -5.79 20.30
CA ASP A 10 -13.72 -5.71 20.10
C ASP A 10 -14.14 -4.42 19.39
N TRP A 11 -14.77 -4.54 18.22
CA TRP A 11 -15.23 -3.45 17.38
C TRP A 11 -16.54 -2.91 17.91
N SER A 12 -16.53 -2.33 19.10
CA SER A 12 -17.65 -1.51 19.57
C SER A 12 -17.61 -0.15 18.86
N SER A 13 -18.77 0.48 18.71
CA SER A 13 -19.02 1.73 17.97
C SER A 13 -18.20 2.95 18.41
N ASP A 14 -17.36 2.80 19.43
CA ASP A 14 -16.46 3.81 19.96
C ASP A 14 -15.00 3.63 19.54
N VAL A 15 -14.72 2.77 18.52
CA VAL A 15 -13.38 2.66 17.98
C VAL A 15 -12.94 4.02 17.47
N CYS A 16 -12.07 4.60 18.24
CA CYS A 16 -11.55 5.92 17.99
C CYS A 16 -10.89 5.95 16.62
N SER A 17 -11.36 6.82 15.74
CA SER A 17 -10.78 7.10 14.41
C SER A 17 -9.29 7.51 14.49
N SER A 18 -8.71 7.55 15.70
CA SER A 18 -7.33 7.89 15.98
C SER A 18 -6.33 6.77 15.70
N ASP A 19 -6.77 5.50 15.64
CA ASP A 19 -5.89 4.34 15.45
C ASP A 19 -5.73 3.95 13.98
N LEU A 20 -6.54 4.53 13.11
CA LEU A 20 -6.49 4.31 11.68
C LEU A 20 -5.59 5.33 10.99
N CYS A 21 -4.84 4.88 9.97
CA CYS A 21 -4.05 5.80 9.15
C CYS A 21 -4.95 6.93 8.59
N PRO A 22 -4.59 8.21 8.72
CA PRO A 22 -5.41 9.32 8.22
C PRO A 22 -5.77 9.22 6.73
N LEU A 23 -4.96 8.54 5.93
CA LEU A 23 -5.22 8.32 4.51
C LEU A 23 -6.31 7.27 4.27
N VAL A 24 -6.40 6.23 5.13
CA VAL A 24 -7.52 5.28 5.12
C VAL A 24 -8.78 5.93 5.68
N THR A 25 -8.66 6.70 6.76
CA THR A 25 -9.79 7.47 7.31
C THR A 25 -10.43 8.39 6.27
N LYS A 26 -9.62 9.00 5.40
CA LYS A 26 -10.12 9.82 4.28
C LYS A 26 -11.07 9.00 3.39
N VAL A 27 -10.69 7.77 3.01
CA VAL A 27 -11.52 6.88 2.18
C VAL A 27 -12.83 6.54 2.89
N HIS A 28 -12.78 6.17 4.17
CA HIS A 28 -13.98 5.89 4.98
C HIS A 28 -14.95 7.07 5.02
N VAL A 29 -14.42 8.29 5.27
CA VAL A 29 -15.25 9.51 5.31
C VAL A 29 -15.87 9.80 3.95
N GLU A 30 -15.15 9.57 2.86
CA GLU A 30 -15.67 9.78 1.50
C GLU A 30 -16.79 8.80 1.18
N VAL A 31 -16.62 7.51 1.49
CA VAL A 31 -17.66 6.47 1.35
C VAL A 31 -18.90 6.85 2.18
N ALA A 32 -18.75 7.11 3.48
CA ALA A 32 -19.86 7.44 4.34
C ALA A 32 -20.60 8.73 3.91
N LYS A 33 -19.91 9.70 3.34
CA LYS A 33 -20.49 10.93 2.83
C LYS A 33 -21.33 10.68 1.57
N LEU A 34 -20.75 10.08 0.53
CA LEU A 34 -21.42 9.88 -0.76
C LEU A 34 -22.54 8.84 -0.64
N ALA A 35 -22.44 7.85 0.26
CA ALA A 35 -23.53 6.92 0.55
C ALA A 35 -24.79 7.65 1.04
N ARG A 36 -24.65 8.67 1.89
CA ARG A 36 -25.78 9.53 2.30
C ARG A 36 -26.40 10.33 1.13
N GLU A 37 -25.62 10.55 0.09
CA GLU A 37 -26.07 11.21 -1.15
C GLU A 37 -26.68 10.20 -2.14
N GLY A 38 -26.76 8.91 -1.77
CA GLY A 38 -27.38 7.82 -2.56
C GLY A 38 -26.48 7.25 -3.66
N TYR A 39 -25.15 7.31 -3.48
CA TYR A 39 -24.21 6.66 -4.39
C TYR A 39 -24.00 5.20 -3.99
N GLU A 40 -23.88 4.32 -4.99
CA GLU A 40 -23.26 3.01 -4.88
C GLU A 40 -21.74 3.14 -5.08
N PHE A 41 -20.99 2.14 -4.58
CA PHE A 41 -19.53 2.15 -4.63
C PHE A 41 -18.94 0.94 -5.30
N ILE A 42 -17.84 1.18 -6.00
CA ILE A 42 -16.89 0.15 -6.40
C ILE A 42 -15.65 0.27 -5.53
N MET A 43 -15.39 -0.74 -4.71
CA MET A 43 -14.15 -0.87 -3.96
C MET A 43 -13.12 -1.62 -4.81
N ILE A 44 -12.05 -0.94 -5.24
CA ILE A 44 -10.92 -1.57 -5.92
C ILE A 44 -9.93 -2.02 -4.84
N GLY A 45 -9.74 -3.33 -4.68
CA GLY A 45 -8.89 -3.86 -3.61
C GLY A 45 -8.83 -5.38 -3.59
N HIS A 46 -8.05 -5.96 -2.69
CA HIS A 46 -7.90 -7.40 -2.56
C HIS A 46 -8.88 -7.97 -1.54
N LYS A 47 -9.62 -9.00 -1.95
CA LYS A 47 -10.54 -9.73 -1.08
C LYS A 47 -9.83 -10.26 0.16
N GLY A 48 -10.46 -10.08 1.34
CA GLY A 48 -9.91 -10.51 2.63
C GLY A 48 -8.84 -9.59 3.20
N HIS A 49 -8.54 -8.46 2.55
CA HIS A 49 -7.63 -7.48 3.10
C HIS A 49 -8.35 -6.62 4.16
N PRO A 50 -7.78 -6.42 5.38
CA PRO A 50 -8.45 -5.69 6.47
C PRO A 50 -8.91 -4.28 6.08
N GLU A 51 -8.14 -3.55 5.29
CA GLU A 51 -8.51 -2.22 4.78
C GLU A 51 -9.74 -2.28 3.87
N VAL A 52 -9.83 -3.30 3.03
CA VAL A 52 -10.98 -3.51 2.13
C VAL A 52 -12.22 -3.85 2.93
N GLU A 53 -12.11 -4.78 3.87
CA GLU A 53 -13.21 -5.17 4.77
C GLU A 53 -13.69 -3.97 5.61
N GLY A 54 -12.74 -3.21 6.18
CA GLY A 54 -13.05 -2.01 6.96
C GLY A 54 -13.71 -0.89 6.13
N THR A 55 -13.30 -0.72 4.86
CA THR A 55 -13.92 0.26 3.96
C THR A 55 -15.30 -0.19 3.52
N MET A 56 -15.46 -1.47 3.17
CA MET A 56 -16.77 -2.02 2.81
C MET A 56 -17.76 -1.98 3.98
N GLY A 57 -17.26 -2.18 5.21
CA GLY A 57 -18.07 -2.10 6.44
C GLY A 57 -18.50 -0.67 6.84
N GLN A 58 -18.16 0.38 6.08
CA GLN A 58 -18.65 1.73 6.36
C GLN A 58 -20.12 1.94 5.97
N ILE A 59 -20.66 1.06 5.15
CA ILE A 59 -22.06 1.07 4.70
C ILE A 59 -22.59 -0.36 4.67
N ASP A 60 -23.87 -0.52 4.93
CA ASP A 60 -24.51 -1.85 5.04
C ASP A 60 -24.72 -2.52 3.67
N ASP A 61 -24.89 -1.74 2.60
CA ASP A 61 -25.19 -2.23 1.25
C ASP A 61 -24.69 -1.24 0.19
N GLY A 62 -24.68 -1.67 -1.09
CA GLY A 62 -24.34 -0.79 -2.23
C GLY A 62 -22.82 -0.60 -2.42
N ILE A 63 -21.98 -1.52 -1.95
CA ILE A 63 -20.55 -1.53 -2.24
C ILE A 63 -20.09 -2.86 -2.84
N HIS A 64 -19.43 -2.80 -3.98
CA HIS A 64 -19.02 -3.94 -4.78
C HIS A 64 -17.50 -4.03 -4.86
N LEU A 65 -16.93 -5.19 -4.50
CA LEU A 65 -15.48 -5.42 -4.60
C LEU A 65 -15.09 -5.78 -6.03
N VAL A 66 -14.02 -5.16 -6.51
CA VAL A 66 -13.40 -5.41 -7.81
C VAL A 66 -11.89 -5.54 -7.62
N GLU A 67 -11.31 -6.62 -8.12
CA GLU A 67 -9.87 -6.86 -8.10
C GLU A 67 -9.24 -6.71 -9.48
N THR A 68 -9.97 -7.05 -10.52
CA THR A 68 -9.47 -7.15 -11.90
C THR A 68 -10.38 -6.46 -12.91
N VAL A 69 -9.87 -6.27 -14.13
CA VAL A 69 -10.65 -5.75 -15.25
C VAL A 69 -11.82 -6.69 -15.59
N ALA A 70 -11.64 -8.01 -15.44
CA ALA A 70 -12.70 -8.98 -15.69
C ALA A 70 -13.87 -8.83 -14.71
N ASP A 71 -13.59 -8.50 -13.45
CA ASP A 71 -14.64 -8.25 -12.45
C ASP A 71 -15.47 -7.01 -12.83
N VAL A 72 -14.82 -5.98 -13.41
CA VAL A 72 -15.54 -4.79 -13.92
C VAL A 72 -16.57 -5.18 -14.97
N GLU A 73 -16.26 -6.11 -15.87
CA GLU A 73 -17.19 -6.55 -16.92
C GLU A 73 -18.41 -7.28 -16.36
N MET A 74 -18.28 -7.94 -15.21
CA MET A 74 -19.35 -8.72 -14.58
C MET A 74 -20.18 -7.91 -13.58
N LEU A 75 -19.79 -6.69 -13.24
CA LEU A 75 -20.48 -5.85 -12.27
C LEU A 75 -21.94 -5.63 -12.65
N GLN A 76 -22.82 -5.71 -11.64
CA GLN A 76 -24.21 -5.29 -11.72
C GLN A 76 -24.44 -4.20 -10.66
N VAL A 77 -24.88 -3.04 -11.09
CA VAL A 77 -25.15 -1.88 -10.25
C VAL A 77 -26.59 -1.44 -10.42
N ALA A 78 -27.20 -0.90 -9.39
CA ALA A 78 -28.61 -0.47 -9.46
C ALA A 78 -28.77 0.81 -10.29
N ASP A 79 -27.89 1.80 -10.07
CA ASP A 79 -27.93 3.07 -10.81
C ASP A 79 -26.52 3.47 -11.29
N PRO A 80 -26.20 3.25 -12.58
CA PRO A 80 -24.91 3.63 -13.14
C PRO A 80 -24.67 5.14 -13.20
N THR A 81 -25.67 5.99 -12.93
CA THR A 81 -25.54 7.44 -12.89
C THR A 81 -25.15 7.95 -11.49
N ARG A 82 -25.28 7.11 -10.45
CA ARG A 82 -24.94 7.39 -9.07
C ARG A 82 -23.92 6.38 -8.53
N LEU A 83 -22.84 6.24 -9.24
CA LEU A 83 -21.77 5.31 -8.93
C LEU A 83 -20.49 6.08 -8.60
N ALA A 84 -19.75 5.65 -7.57
CA ALA A 84 -18.42 6.15 -7.25
C ALA A 84 -17.45 5.00 -7.09
N TYR A 85 -16.15 5.24 -7.19
CA TYR A 85 -15.17 4.25 -6.81
C TYR A 85 -14.22 4.80 -5.75
N VAL A 86 -13.68 3.88 -4.96
CA VAL A 86 -12.58 4.10 -4.01
C VAL A 86 -11.58 2.97 -4.15
N THR A 87 -10.34 3.19 -3.72
CA THR A 87 -9.29 2.18 -3.84
C THR A 87 -8.64 1.87 -2.50
N GLN A 88 -8.15 0.65 -2.35
CA GLN A 88 -7.23 0.30 -1.29
C GLN A 88 -5.95 1.11 -1.44
N THR A 89 -5.43 1.64 -0.33
CA THR A 89 -4.31 2.60 -0.33
C THR A 89 -2.95 2.00 -0.71
N THR A 90 -2.83 0.67 -0.73
CA THR A 90 -1.57 -0.06 -0.95
C THR A 90 -1.53 -0.87 -2.24
N LEU A 91 -2.40 -0.57 -3.22
CA LEU A 91 -2.42 -1.25 -4.51
C LEU A 91 -1.21 -0.92 -5.40
N SER A 92 -1.00 -1.73 -6.41
CA SER A 92 -0.16 -1.35 -7.55
C SER A 92 -0.81 -0.20 -8.30
N VAL A 93 -0.06 0.87 -8.50
CA VAL A 93 -0.55 2.05 -9.24
C VAL A 93 -0.96 1.66 -10.65
N ASP A 94 -0.15 0.85 -11.34
CA ASP A 94 -0.38 0.46 -12.72
C ASP A 94 -1.59 -0.48 -12.86
N ASP A 95 -1.72 -1.47 -11.95
CA ASP A 95 -2.86 -2.41 -11.97
C ASP A 95 -4.17 -1.69 -11.63
N CYS A 96 -4.14 -0.77 -10.67
CA CYS A 96 -5.27 0.06 -10.31
C CYS A 96 -5.72 0.93 -11.48
N GLN A 97 -4.78 1.51 -12.22
CA GLN A 97 -5.08 2.35 -13.39
C GLN A 97 -5.85 1.56 -14.47
N ALA A 98 -5.44 0.31 -14.74
CA ALA A 98 -6.13 -0.54 -15.72
C ALA A 98 -7.60 -0.81 -15.33
N VAL A 99 -7.87 -1.06 -14.04
CA VAL A 99 -9.22 -1.25 -13.51
C VAL A 99 -10.03 0.04 -13.58
N ILE A 100 -9.45 1.17 -13.20
CA ILE A 100 -10.09 2.50 -13.30
C ILE A 100 -10.48 2.82 -14.74
N GLU A 101 -9.59 2.57 -15.70
CA GLU A 101 -9.89 2.80 -17.11
C GLU A 101 -11.03 1.89 -17.63
N ALA A 102 -11.09 0.66 -17.16
CA ALA A 102 -12.22 -0.23 -17.48
C ALA A 102 -13.53 0.29 -16.87
N LEU A 103 -13.51 0.76 -15.63
CA LEU A 103 -14.68 1.39 -14.99
C LEU A 103 -15.15 2.64 -15.73
N ARG A 104 -14.25 3.54 -16.13
CA ARG A 104 -14.57 4.74 -16.90
C ARG A 104 -15.20 4.42 -18.25
N ARG A 105 -14.71 3.37 -18.93
CA ARG A 105 -15.30 2.91 -20.21
C ARG A 105 -16.70 2.37 -20.02
N ARG A 106 -16.93 1.58 -18.96
CA ARG A 106 -18.22 0.96 -18.70
C ARG A 106 -19.23 1.92 -18.08
N PHE A 107 -18.77 2.79 -17.20
CA PHE A 107 -19.59 3.76 -16.45
C PHE A 107 -19.04 5.18 -16.63
N PRO A 108 -19.35 5.85 -17.75
CA PRO A 108 -18.76 7.16 -18.07
C PRO A 108 -19.09 8.28 -17.09
N LEU A 109 -20.12 8.10 -16.24
CA LEU A 109 -20.54 9.07 -15.23
C LEU A 109 -20.05 8.71 -13.83
N ILE A 110 -19.20 7.71 -13.69
CA ILE A 110 -18.68 7.29 -12.37
C ILE A 110 -17.94 8.44 -11.69
N ALA A 111 -18.30 8.70 -10.43
CA ALA A 111 -17.61 9.71 -9.63
C ALA A 111 -16.26 9.20 -9.17
N GLU A 112 -15.25 10.04 -9.31
CA GLU A 112 -13.87 9.75 -8.94
C GLU A 112 -13.54 10.36 -7.57
N PRO A 113 -12.62 9.75 -6.79
CA PRO A 113 -12.14 10.35 -5.56
C PRO A 113 -11.45 11.69 -5.87
N LYS A 114 -11.71 12.71 -5.06
CA LYS A 114 -11.13 14.06 -5.22
C LYS A 114 -9.60 14.09 -5.22
N LYS A 115 -8.98 13.14 -4.57
CA LYS A 115 -7.53 12.90 -4.55
C LYS A 115 -7.35 11.39 -4.65
N GLN A 116 -6.28 10.96 -5.29
CA GLN A 116 -5.92 9.54 -5.36
C GLN A 116 -5.93 8.91 -3.96
N ASP A 117 -6.49 7.71 -3.85
CA ASP A 117 -6.55 6.98 -2.59
C ASP A 117 -5.26 6.19 -2.33
N ILE A 118 -4.55 5.74 -3.38
CA ILE A 118 -3.23 5.13 -3.21
C ILE A 118 -2.33 6.15 -2.50
N CYS A 119 -1.80 5.75 -1.34
CA CYS A 119 -1.08 6.67 -0.49
C CYS A 119 0.27 7.06 -1.11
N TYR A 120 0.72 8.30 -0.86
CA TYR A 120 1.99 8.83 -1.35
C TYR A 120 3.17 7.92 -0.97
N ALA A 121 3.13 7.33 0.24
CA ALA A 121 4.19 6.43 0.70
C ALA A 121 4.27 5.14 -0.12
N THR A 122 3.13 4.61 -0.58
CA THR A 122 3.06 3.48 -1.50
C THR A 122 3.56 3.88 -2.89
N GLN A 123 3.08 4.99 -3.42
CA GLN A 123 3.45 5.47 -4.76
C GLN A 123 4.94 5.77 -4.86
N ASN A 124 5.49 6.58 -3.96
CA ASN A 124 6.92 6.95 -3.96
C ASN A 124 7.82 5.71 -3.90
N ARG A 125 7.45 4.69 -3.11
CA ARG A 125 8.23 3.46 -3.02
C ARG A 125 8.14 2.61 -4.27
N GLN A 126 6.97 2.51 -4.90
CA GLN A 126 6.82 1.82 -6.18
C GLN A 126 7.64 2.52 -7.28
N ASP A 127 7.60 3.84 -7.36
CA ASP A 127 8.38 4.61 -8.32
C ASP A 127 9.89 4.44 -8.11
N ALA A 128 10.33 4.42 -6.84
CA ALA A 128 11.72 4.14 -6.51
C ALA A 128 12.15 2.71 -6.94
N VAL A 129 11.28 1.71 -6.74
CA VAL A 129 11.55 0.33 -7.20
C VAL A 129 11.57 0.24 -8.72
N LYS A 130 10.63 0.88 -9.43
CA LYS A 130 10.62 0.94 -10.89
C LYS A 130 11.91 1.55 -11.47
N PHE A 131 12.44 2.57 -10.79
CA PHE A 131 13.71 3.19 -11.17
C PHE A 131 14.91 2.28 -10.87
N MET A 132 14.90 1.62 -9.72
CA MET A 132 16.03 0.82 -9.22
C MET A 132 16.12 -0.56 -9.89
N ALA A 133 15.00 -1.27 -10.01
CA ALA A 133 14.97 -2.69 -10.40
C ALA A 133 15.66 -2.98 -11.74
N PRO A 134 15.49 -2.17 -12.82
CA PRO A 134 16.20 -2.42 -14.10
C PRO A 134 17.72 -2.30 -14.02
N GLN A 135 18.25 -1.76 -12.94
CA GLN A 135 19.68 -1.55 -12.73
C GLN A 135 20.31 -2.61 -11.81
N CYS A 136 19.49 -3.56 -11.31
CA CYS A 136 19.88 -4.52 -10.29
C CYS A 136 19.75 -5.95 -10.79
N ASP A 137 20.58 -6.85 -10.23
CA ASP A 137 20.50 -8.30 -10.44
C ASP A 137 19.56 -8.97 -9.42
N LEU A 138 19.31 -8.29 -8.31
CA LEU A 138 18.45 -8.73 -7.22
C LEU A 138 17.90 -7.50 -6.49
N VAL A 139 16.63 -7.52 -6.13
CA VAL A 139 16.02 -6.54 -5.23
C VAL A 139 15.63 -7.23 -3.91
N LEU A 140 16.13 -6.73 -2.80
CA LEU A 140 15.71 -7.12 -1.46
C LEU A 140 14.69 -6.13 -0.95
N VAL A 141 13.49 -6.61 -0.67
CA VAL A 141 12.41 -5.84 -0.05
C VAL A 141 12.35 -6.20 1.43
N ILE A 142 12.52 -5.22 2.30
CA ILE A 142 12.47 -5.42 3.75
C ILE A 142 11.06 -5.13 4.23
N GLY A 143 10.42 -6.11 4.88
CA GLY A 143 9.07 -5.99 5.40
C GLY A 143 8.44 -7.31 5.79
N SER A 144 7.23 -7.24 6.37
CA SER A 144 6.47 -8.43 6.71
C SER A 144 5.83 -9.06 5.47
N GLN A 145 5.75 -10.38 5.45
CA GLN A 145 5.00 -11.14 4.43
C GLN A 145 3.50 -10.82 4.44
N SER A 146 2.96 -10.38 5.58
CA SER A 146 1.57 -9.94 5.70
C SER A 146 1.36 -8.48 5.23
N SER A 147 2.44 -7.73 4.97
CA SER A 147 2.33 -6.35 4.50
C SER A 147 2.01 -6.29 3.02
N SER A 148 0.81 -5.79 2.67
CA SER A 148 0.39 -5.57 1.28
C SER A 148 1.39 -4.69 0.52
N ASN A 149 1.80 -3.56 1.10
CA ASN A 149 2.78 -2.68 0.47
C ASN A 149 4.12 -3.37 0.19
N SER A 150 4.66 -4.16 1.15
CA SER A 150 5.93 -4.86 0.95
C SER A 150 5.86 -5.92 -0.16
N ASN A 151 4.77 -6.70 -0.19
CA ASN A 151 4.53 -7.65 -1.27
C ASN A 151 4.44 -6.94 -2.62
N ARG A 152 3.75 -5.80 -2.67
CA ARG A 152 3.61 -5.01 -3.89
C ARG A 152 4.95 -4.51 -4.42
N LEU A 153 5.87 -4.07 -3.56
CA LEU A 153 7.21 -3.66 -3.99
C LEU A 153 8.00 -4.81 -4.62
N ARG A 154 7.89 -6.04 -4.06
CA ARG A 154 8.48 -7.24 -4.65
C ARG A 154 7.91 -7.49 -6.05
N GLU A 155 6.59 -7.50 -6.18
CA GLU A 155 5.92 -7.75 -7.46
C GLU A 155 6.24 -6.69 -8.51
N VAL A 156 6.37 -5.42 -8.12
CA VAL A 156 6.81 -4.34 -9.03
C VAL A 156 8.22 -4.63 -9.54
N ALA A 157 9.16 -5.05 -8.68
CA ALA A 157 10.51 -5.39 -9.11
C ALA A 157 10.51 -6.60 -10.08
N GLU A 158 9.71 -7.63 -9.80
CA GLU A 158 9.53 -8.80 -10.66
C GLU A 158 8.94 -8.42 -12.03
N LYS A 159 7.92 -7.55 -12.06
CA LYS A 159 7.34 -7.00 -13.31
C LYS A 159 8.35 -6.20 -14.12
N MET A 160 9.32 -5.57 -13.47
CA MET A 160 10.43 -4.88 -14.14
C MET A 160 11.54 -5.83 -14.63
N GLY A 161 11.35 -7.16 -14.49
CA GLY A 161 12.27 -8.18 -14.94
C GLY A 161 13.46 -8.45 -14.00
N CYS A 162 13.42 -7.94 -12.76
CA CYS A 162 14.45 -8.18 -11.77
C CYS A 162 14.00 -9.22 -10.75
N GLU A 163 14.89 -10.16 -10.40
CA GLU A 163 14.61 -11.07 -9.27
C GLU A 163 14.39 -10.26 -7.98
N ALA A 164 13.36 -10.60 -7.22
CA ALA A 164 13.08 -9.90 -5.96
C ALA A 164 12.76 -10.87 -4.83
N ARG A 165 13.21 -10.51 -3.62
CA ARG A 165 12.99 -11.30 -2.40
C ARG A 165 12.44 -10.40 -1.29
N LEU A 166 11.40 -10.86 -0.62
CA LEU A 166 10.85 -10.22 0.57
C LEU A 166 11.43 -10.90 1.81
N ILE A 167 12.07 -10.10 2.67
CA ILE A 167 12.70 -10.56 3.91
C ILE A 167 12.26 -9.72 5.10
N GLY A 168 11.99 -10.36 6.24
CA GLY A 168 11.61 -9.68 7.48
C GLY A 168 12.79 -9.16 8.29
N SER A 169 13.99 -9.72 8.09
CA SER A 169 15.20 -9.33 8.83
C SER A 169 16.47 -9.79 8.11
N ALA A 170 17.61 -9.30 8.55
CA ALA A 170 18.93 -9.70 8.06
C ALA A 170 19.22 -11.20 8.24
N ALA A 171 18.63 -11.84 9.26
CA ALA A 171 18.79 -13.27 9.52
C ALA A 171 18.16 -14.16 8.41
N GLN A 172 17.20 -13.64 7.66
CA GLN A 172 16.55 -14.35 6.54
C GLN A 172 17.32 -14.20 5.22
N LEU A 173 18.39 -13.40 5.19
CA LEU A 173 19.20 -13.21 4.00
C LEU A 173 20.10 -14.45 3.78
N ASP A 174 19.74 -15.24 2.76
CA ASP A 174 20.56 -16.38 2.35
C ASP A 174 21.78 -15.88 1.54
N PRO A 175 23.02 -16.23 1.98
CA PRO A 175 24.23 -15.87 1.25
C PRO A 175 24.25 -16.31 -0.21
N SER A 176 23.57 -17.39 -0.55
CA SER A 176 23.50 -17.89 -1.92
C SER A 176 22.76 -16.94 -2.87
N TRP A 177 21.83 -16.12 -2.36
CA TRP A 177 21.10 -15.16 -3.19
C TRP A 177 21.98 -14.00 -3.66
N VAL A 178 23.00 -13.66 -2.88
CA VAL A 178 23.89 -12.51 -3.16
C VAL A 178 25.19 -12.93 -3.85
N ALA A 179 25.52 -14.23 -3.83
CA ALA A 179 26.73 -14.75 -4.44
C ALA A 179 26.76 -14.47 -5.96
N GLY A 180 27.84 -13.83 -6.43
CA GLY A 180 28.03 -13.50 -7.84
C GLY A 180 27.23 -12.33 -8.39
N ARG A 181 26.35 -11.70 -7.57
CA ARG A 181 25.58 -10.51 -7.99
C ARG A 181 26.49 -9.28 -8.00
N GLN A 182 26.28 -8.43 -9.00
CA GLN A 182 27.04 -7.17 -9.17
C GLN A 182 26.32 -5.98 -8.51
N ARG A 183 24.97 -5.97 -8.56
CA ARG A 183 24.15 -4.88 -8.05
C ARG A 183 22.93 -5.42 -7.32
N ILE A 184 22.85 -5.13 -6.04
CA ILE A 184 21.72 -5.52 -5.20
C ILE A 184 20.99 -4.25 -4.78
N GLY A 185 19.73 -4.14 -5.18
CA GLY A 185 18.83 -3.10 -4.71
C GLY A 185 18.26 -3.45 -3.34
N VAL A 186 18.17 -2.46 -2.46
CA VAL A 186 17.53 -2.62 -1.14
C VAL A 186 16.44 -1.58 -1.02
N THR A 187 15.24 -2.02 -0.70
CA THR A 187 14.08 -1.16 -0.40
C THR A 187 13.32 -1.71 0.80
N ALA A 188 12.40 -0.93 1.35
CA ALA A 188 11.62 -1.31 2.52
C ALA A 188 10.15 -0.91 2.36
N GLY A 189 9.25 -1.73 2.92
CA GLY A 189 7.86 -1.35 3.07
C GLY A 189 7.69 -0.11 3.95
N ALA A 190 6.58 0.61 3.74
CA ALA A 190 6.30 1.87 4.45
C ALA A 190 6.25 1.71 5.98
N SER A 191 5.90 0.53 6.48
CA SER A 191 5.83 0.21 7.91
C SER A 191 7.09 -0.47 8.46
N ALA A 192 8.09 -0.77 7.60
CA ALA A 192 9.31 -1.42 8.04
C ALA A 192 10.19 -0.45 8.86
N PRO A 193 10.65 -0.85 10.05
CA PRO A 193 11.58 -0.04 10.84
C PRO A 193 12.91 0.17 10.13
N GLU A 194 13.45 1.39 10.17
CA GLU A 194 14.73 1.72 9.52
C GLU A 194 15.90 0.90 10.02
N VAL A 195 15.85 0.45 11.30
CA VAL A 195 16.87 -0.42 11.88
C VAL A 195 17.05 -1.71 11.07
N LEU A 196 15.96 -2.30 10.56
CA LEU A 196 16.04 -3.52 9.75
C LEU A 196 16.76 -3.28 8.42
N VAL A 197 16.60 -2.10 7.83
CA VAL A 197 17.34 -1.72 6.61
C VAL A 197 18.84 -1.63 6.93
N THR A 198 19.18 -0.99 8.03
CA THR A 198 20.56 -0.85 8.49
C THR A 198 21.21 -2.22 8.74
N GLU A 199 20.50 -3.14 9.38
CA GLU A 199 20.97 -4.51 9.64
C GLU A 199 21.19 -5.31 8.36
N VAL A 200 20.25 -5.22 7.39
CA VAL A 200 20.39 -5.89 6.10
C VAL A 200 21.59 -5.33 5.33
N VAL A 201 21.77 -4.02 5.31
CA VAL A 201 22.93 -3.38 4.67
C VAL A 201 24.24 -3.80 5.35
N ALA A 202 24.28 -3.89 6.68
CA ALA A 202 25.44 -4.40 7.41
C ALA A 202 25.74 -5.85 7.01
N ARG A 203 24.71 -6.70 6.98
CA ARG A 203 24.86 -8.10 6.54
C ARG A 203 25.36 -8.24 5.11
N LEU A 204 24.89 -7.40 4.20
CA LEU A 204 25.39 -7.39 2.81
C LEU A 204 26.88 -7.01 2.75
N ARG A 205 27.34 -6.08 3.60
CA ARG A 205 28.78 -5.74 3.72
C ARG A 205 29.61 -6.92 4.20
N GLU A 206 29.13 -7.66 5.20
CA GLU A 206 29.80 -8.90 5.66
C GLU A 206 29.90 -9.94 4.54
N LEU A 207 28.91 -10.00 3.65
CA LEU A 207 28.87 -10.89 2.49
C LEU A 207 29.66 -10.36 1.28
N GLY A 208 30.35 -9.22 1.42
CA GLY A 208 31.29 -8.70 0.42
C GLY A 208 30.80 -7.49 -0.39
N ALA A 209 29.71 -6.83 0.01
CA ALA A 209 29.28 -5.59 -0.65
C ALA A 209 30.30 -4.47 -0.39
N ALA A 210 31.08 -4.14 -1.42
CA ALA A 210 32.18 -3.16 -1.32
C ALA A 210 31.69 -1.71 -1.26
N ARG A 211 30.54 -1.40 -1.87
CA ARG A 211 30.01 -0.05 -1.96
C ARG A 211 28.50 -0.03 -1.67
N VAL A 212 28.08 0.93 -0.88
CA VAL A 212 26.67 1.24 -0.64
C VAL A 212 26.43 2.69 -1.09
N SER A 213 25.39 2.92 -1.85
CA SER A 213 24.96 4.25 -2.29
C SER A 213 23.45 4.38 -2.19
N THR A 214 22.98 5.55 -1.82
CA THR A 214 21.56 5.88 -1.83
C THR A 214 21.19 6.39 -3.23
N LEU A 215 20.10 5.87 -3.78
CA LEU A 215 19.54 6.37 -5.04
C LEU A 215 18.74 7.66 -4.78
N PRO A 216 18.66 8.58 -5.77
CA PRO A 216 17.81 9.74 -5.65
C PRO A 216 16.34 9.31 -5.53
N GLY A 217 15.59 9.96 -4.68
CA GLY A 217 14.17 9.68 -4.42
C GLY A 217 13.45 10.91 -3.92
N VAL A 218 12.15 10.76 -3.72
CA VAL A 218 11.30 11.83 -3.16
C VAL A 218 11.54 11.90 -1.65
N GLU A 219 11.89 13.09 -1.17
CA GLU A 219 11.97 13.36 0.28
C GLU A 219 10.57 13.52 0.84
N GLU A 220 10.13 12.58 1.70
CA GLU A 220 8.83 12.63 2.35
C GLU A 220 8.85 13.61 3.54
N LYS A 221 8.08 14.71 3.43
CA LYS A 221 7.98 15.74 4.48
C LYS A 221 6.64 15.70 5.23
N VAL A 222 5.86 14.61 5.06
CA VAL A 222 4.55 14.48 5.67
C VAL A 222 4.70 14.06 7.12
N THR A 223 4.08 14.83 8.03
CA THR A 223 4.00 14.49 9.46
C THR A 223 2.53 14.44 9.85
N PHE A 224 2.10 13.33 10.43
CA PHE A 224 0.77 13.21 11.00
C PHE A 224 0.77 13.67 12.47
N PRO A 225 -0.28 14.37 12.93
CA PRO A 225 -0.42 14.67 14.34
C PRO A 225 -0.57 13.38 15.17
N LEU A 226 -0.16 13.45 16.42
CA LEU A 226 -0.44 12.35 17.35
C LEU A 226 -1.96 12.17 17.52
N PRO A 227 -2.43 10.92 17.72
CA PRO A 227 -3.82 10.63 18.04
C PRO A 227 -4.29 11.45 19.25
N ARG A 228 -5.59 11.85 19.24
CA ARG A 228 -6.18 12.58 20.36
C ARG A 228 -6.04 11.75 21.64
N GLY A 229 -5.50 12.34 22.70
CA GLY A 229 -5.24 11.67 23.98
C GLY A 229 -3.81 11.17 24.17
N LEU A 230 -2.98 11.08 23.11
CA LEU A 230 -1.56 10.76 23.19
C LEU A 230 -0.65 12.00 23.07
N SER A 231 -1.22 13.20 22.92
CA SER A 231 -0.45 14.43 23.03
C SER A 231 0.16 14.50 24.44
N ALA A 232 1.50 14.47 24.54
CA ALA A 232 2.18 14.68 25.79
C ALA A 232 1.60 15.96 26.44
N LYS A 233 1.02 15.83 27.63
CA LYS A 233 0.78 17.00 28.47
C LYS A 233 2.17 17.59 28.66
N SER A 234 2.43 18.74 28.06
CA SER A 234 3.59 19.54 28.35
C SER A 234 3.62 19.77 29.88
N ALA A 235 4.59 19.16 30.52
CA ALA A 235 4.89 19.40 31.94
C ALA A 235 5.49 20.80 32.09
#